data_9748a8693470d84cec5e98b6789123bb
#
_entry.id   9748a8693470d84cec5e98b6789123bb
#
_cell.length_a   1.000
_cell.length_b   1.000
_cell.length_c   1.000
_cell.angle_alpha   90.00
_cell.angle_beta   90.00
_cell.angle_gamma   90.00
#
_symmetry.space_group_name_H-M   'P 1'
#
loop_
_entity.id
_entity.type
_entity.pdbx_description
1 polymer ?
#
loop_
_entity_poly.entity_id
_entity_poly.type
_entity_poly.pdbx_seq_one_letter_code
_entity_poly.pdbx_strand_id
1 'polypeptide(L)'
;MRYRIEKDRLGEKTIAQEAYYGIATDRSKDAFQLTKHGLSRQMIKALALVQKVVVKTNCKMGLLNKKEAEALQLSCDEILNGKLHGQFIVDVVHDGYGYGMNANCVEVITNRANEMLGGKKGSLSPISIDKVTLYENVNEISILVGKVALVKLTKKLIAECKKTYNTLYTFLENNKSKENTLVYNQLKSTAEILERE
;
A
#
# COMPACT_ATOMS: atom_id res chain seq x y z
N MET A 1 -8.66 25.06 10.97
CA MET A 1 -8.62 23.60 10.82
C MET A 1 -9.22 23.02 12.08
N ARG A 2 -10.09 21.99 11.99
CA ARG A 2 -10.65 21.34 13.17
C ARG A 2 -9.78 20.16 13.55
N TYR A 3 -9.67 19.87 14.84
CA TYR A 3 -8.85 18.79 15.39
C TYR A 3 -9.67 17.92 16.32
N ARG A 4 -9.25 16.67 16.49
CA ARG A 4 -9.72 15.76 17.52
C ARG A 4 -8.54 15.34 18.39
N ILE A 5 -8.80 14.98 19.63
CA ILE A 5 -7.79 14.45 20.56
C ILE A 5 -7.95 12.93 20.57
N GLU A 6 -6.86 12.23 20.32
CA GLU A 6 -6.75 10.79 20.49
C GLU A 6 -5.76 10.50 21.63
N LYS A 7 -5.96 9.38 22.32
CA LYS A 7 -5.15 8.98 23.48
C LYS A 7 -4.68 7.54 23.36
N ASP A 8 -3.42 7.31 23.69
CA ASP A 8 -2.82 6.01 23.82
C ASP A 8 -2.02 5.88 25.15
N ARG A 9 -1.18 4.85 25.28
CA ARG A 9 -0.36 4.64 26.47
C ARG A 9 0.69 5.72 26.72
N LEU A 10 1.09 6.46 25.69
CA LEU A 10 2.09 7.51 25.76
C LEU A 10 1.47 8.90 25.99
N GLY A 11 0.15 8.99 26.08
CA GLY A 11 -0.58 10.23 26.33
C GLY A 11 -1.46 10.67 25.17
N GLU A 12 -1.81 11.94 25.13
CA GLU A 12 -2.72 12.52 24.16
C GLU A 12 -1.98 13.15 22.98
N LYS A 13 -2.58 13.10 21.81
CA LYS A 13 -2.17 13.82 20.60
C LYS A 13 -3.35 14.44 19.88
N THR A 14 -3.05 15.52 19.20
CA THR A 14 -4.00 16.26 18.39
C THR A 14 -3.90 15.82 16.93
N ILE A 15 -4.97 15.20 16.41
CA ILE A 15 -5.07 14.72 15.05
C ILE A 15 -6.04 15.58 14.24
N ALA A 16 -5.77 15.87 12.99
CA ALA A 16 -6.71 16.61 12.13
C ALA A 16 -8.04 15.87 12.04
N GLN A 17 -9.17 16.60 12.21
CA GLN A 17 -10.51 16.01 12.23
C GLN A 17 -10.83 15.21 10.97
N GLU A 18 -10.31 15.65 9.82
CA GLU A 18 -10.57 15.00 8.53
C GLU A 18 -9.65 13.82 8.23
N ALA A 19 -8.59 13.62 9.00
CA ALA A 19 -7.66 12.52 8.79
C ALA A 19 -8.30 11.16 9.10
N TYR A 20 -8.01 10.16 8.27
CA TYR A 20 -8.36 8.76 8.54
C TYR A 20 -7.26 8.02 9.27
N TYR A 21 -6.00 8.49 9.22
CA TYR A 21 -4.96 8.00 10.12
C TYR A 21 -5.23 8.46 11.56
N GLY A 22 -4.63 7.79 12.52
CA GLY A 22 -4.81 8.07 13.94
C GLY A 22 -3.49 8.31 14.66
N ILE A 23 -3.53 8.14 15.98
CA ILE A 23 -2.43 8.46 16.89
C ILE A 23 -1.19 7.59 16.68
N ALA A 24 -1.34 6.28 16.38
CA ALA A 24 -0.20 5.40 16.18
C ALA A 24 0.58 5.78 14.91
N THR A 25 -0.12 6.10 13.83
CA THR A 25 0.48 6.62 12.59
C THR A 25 1.22 7.93 12.83
N ASP A 26 0.60 8.88 13.52
CA ASP A 26 1.19 10.19 13.77
C ASP A 26 2.45 10.09 14.64
N ARG A 27 2.46 9.19 15.64
CA ARG A 27 3.67 8.90 16.43
C ARG A 27 4.77 8.26 15.59
N SER A 28 4.41 7.30 14.74
CA SER A 28 5.37 6.64 13.86
C SER A 28 6.00 7.65 12.88
N LYS A 29 5.18 8.55 12.34
CA LYS A 29 5.67 9.65 11.50
C LYS A 29 6.65 10.56 12.24
N ASP A 30 6.34 10.95 13.50
CA ASP A 30 7.22 11.82 14.27
C ASP A 30 8.55 11.13 14.63
N ALA A 31 8.52 9.82 14.88
CA ALA A 31 9.71 9.03 15.21
C ALA A 31 10.63 8.80 13.99
N PHE A 32 10.06 8.72 12.78
CA PHE A 32 10.78 8.39 11.55
C PHE A 32 10.48 9.41 10.44
N GLN A 33 11.24 10.51 10.40
CA GLN A 33 11.18 11.54 9.35
C GLN A 33 12.53 11.64 8.63
N LEU A 34 12.97 10.55 8.01
CA LEU A 34 14.33 10.45 7.48
C LEU A 34 14.43 10.91 6.03
N THR A 35 13.50 10.48 5.17
CA THR A 35 13.62 10.69 3.71
C THR A 35 12.67 11.73 3.17
N LYS A 36 11.62 12.08 3.88
CA LYS A 36 10.47 12.90 3.41
C LYS A 36 9.70 12.26 2.25
N HIS A 37 9.95 10.99 1.96
CA HIS A 37 9.22 10.23 0.95
C HIS A 37 8.22 9.29 1.64
N GLY A 38 6.99 9.30 1.18
CA GLY A 38 5.96 8.37 1.66
C GLY A 38 6.04 7.01 0.97
N LEU A 39 5.20 6.09 1.43
CA LEU A 39 5.07 4.75 0.86
C LEU A 39 4.69 4.79 -0.64
N SER A 40 5.29 3.92 -1.43
CA SER A 40 4.92 3.79 -2.83
C SER A 40 3.46 3.34 -2.98
N ARG A 41 2.80 3.75 -4.07
CA ARG A 41 1.42 3.32 -4.37
C ARG A 41 1.25 1.80 -4.41
N GLN A 42 2.29 1.07 -4.82
CA GLN A 42 2.23 -0.39 -4.86
C GLN A 42 2.27 -0.99 -3.46
N MET A 43 3.06 -0.40 -2.56
CA MET A 43 3.11 -0.81 -1.16
C MET A 43 1.76 -0.54 -0.47
N ILE A 44 1.19 0.65 -0.64
CA ILE A 44 -0.13 1.01 -0.10
C ILE A 44 -1.21 0.03 -0.59
N LYS A 45 -1.23 -0.29 -1.89
CA LYS A 45 -2.17 -1.28 -2.45
C LYS A 45 -1.91 -2.69 -1.96
N ALA A 46 -0.66 -3.06 -1.73
CA ALA A 46 -0.34 -4.37 -1.16
C ALA A 46 -0.82 -4.50 0.28
N LEU A 47 -0.62 -3.46 1.11
CA LEU A 47 -1.17 -3.37 2.47
C LEU A 47 -2.70 -3.57 2.47
N ALA A 48 -3.42 -2.77 1.69
CA ALA A 48 -4.87 -2.87 1.61
C ALA A 48 -5.34 -4.26 1.14
N LEU A 49 -4.60 -4.90 0.22
CA LEU A 49 -4.93 -6.24 -0.25
C LEU A 49 -4.75 -7.29 0.86
N VAL A 50 -3.64 -7.23 1.58
CA VAL A 50 -3.35 -8.15 2.69
C VAL A 50 -4.38 -7.96 3.80
N GLN A 51 -4.65 -6.72 4.21
CA GLN A 51 -5.66 -6.42 5.22
C GLN A 51 -7.06 -6.87 4.80
N LYS A 52 -7.42 -6.74 3.53
CA LYS A 52 -8.70 -7.27 3.00
C LYS A 52 -8.82 -8.78 3.19
N VAL A 53 -7.71 -9.52 2.99
CA VAL A 53 -7.68 -10.97 3.21
C VAL A 53 -7.82 -11.31 4.69
N VAL A 54 -7.10 -10.61 5.57
CA VAL A 54 -7.20 -10.76 7.03
C VAL A 54 -8.64 -10.53 7.50
N VAL A 55 -9.26 -9.41 7.13
CA VAL A 55 -10.65 -9.09 7.47
C VAL A 55 -11.61 -10.19 7.00
N LYS A 56 -11.44 -10.69 5.77
CA LYS A 56 -12.26 -11.78 5.23
C LYS A 56 -12.11 -13.07 6.02
N THR A 57 -10.89 -13.39 6.45
CA THR A 57 -10.59 -14.57 7.26
C THR A 57 -11.21 -14.43 8.65
N ASN A 58 -11.01 -13.27 9.31
CA ASN A 58 -11.56 -13.00 10.64
C ASN A 58 -13.12 -13.05 10.63
N CYS A 59 -13.75 -12.58 9.57
CA CYS A 59 -15.19 -12.73 9.40
C CYS A 59 -15.63 -14.21 9.28
N LYS A 60 -14.90 -15.03 8.50
CA LYS A 60 -15.20 -16.46 8.39
C LYS A 60 -15.01 -17.22 9.70
N MET A 61 -14.08 -16.78 10.53
CA MET A 61 -13.83 -17.33 11.87
C MET A 61 -14.81 -16.81 12.93
N GLY A 62 -15.74 -15.92 12.57
CA GLY A 62 -16.74 -15.35 13.49
C GLY A 62 -16.19 -14.25 14.43
N LEU A 63 -14.98 -13.76 14.18
CA LEU A 63 -14.34 -12.69 14.97
C LEU A 63 -14.85 -11.28 14.61
N LEU A 64 -15.34 -11.13 13.37
CA LEU A 64 -15.99 -9.93 12.86
C LEU A 64 -17.41 -10.29 12.40
N ASN A 65 -18.38 -9.44 12.69
CA ASN A 65 -19.70 -9.61 12.09
C ASN A 65 -19.70 -9.20 10.60
N LYS A 66 -20.72 -9.63 9.86
CA LYS A 66 -20.79 -9.39 8.41
C LYS A 66 -20.76 -7.91 8.04
N LYS A 67 -21.51 -7.06 8.76
CA LYS A 67 -21.57 -5.63 8.47
C LYS A 67 -20.22 -4.93 8.70
N GLU A 68 -19.54 -5.26 9.78
CA GLU A 68 -18.18 -4.76 10.06
C GLU A 68 -17.18 -5.19 8.98
N ALA A 69 -17.21 -6.47 8.63
CA ALA A 69 -16.32 -7.02 7.62
C ALA A 69 -16.57 -6.42 6.22
N GLU A 70 -17.82 -6.19 5.84
CA GLU A 70 -18.18 -5.53 4.59
C GLU A 70 -17.67 -4.09 4.55
N ALA A 71 -17.87 -3.31 5.61
CA ALA A 71 -17.38 -1.94 5.68
C ALA A 71 -15.84 -1.86 5.61
N LEU A 72 -15.13 -2.74 6.30
CA LEU A 72 -13.68 -2.84 6.24
C LEU A 72 -13.19 -3.26 4.84
N GLN A 73 -13.83 -4.23 4.20
CA GLN A 73 -13.49 -4.66 2.84
C GLN A 73 -13.72 -3.54 1.83
N LEU A 74 -14.83 -2.79 1.93
CA LEU A 74 -15.09 -1.62 1.09
C LEU A 74 -14.03 -0.53 1.29
N SER A 75 -13.59 -0.30 2.52
CA SER A 75 -12.50 0.65 2.81
C SER A 75 -11.19 0.21 2.12
N CYS A 76 -10.87 -1.09 2.16
CA CYS A 76 -9.73 -1.64 1.44
C CYS A 76 -9.89 -1.46 -0.08
N ASP A 77 -11.09 -1.66 -0.64
CA ASP A 77 -11.36 -1.47 -2.06
C ASP A 77 -11.19 0.00 -2.50
N GLU A 78 -11.58 0.95 -1.68
CA GLU A 78 -11.32 2.36 -1.94
C GLU A 78 -9.81 2.64 -2.08
N ILE A 79 -8.97 2.06 -1.21
CA ILE A 79 -7.51 2.19 -1.28
C ILE A 79 -6.96 1.49 -2.53
N LEU A 80 -7.42 0.29 -2.84
CA LEU A 80 -7.02 -0.45 -4.04
C LEU A 80 -7.34 0.31 -5.33
N ASN A 81 -8.44 1.06 -5.33
CA ASN A 81 -8.86 1.93 -6.43
C ASN A 81 -8.15 3.31 -6.44
N GLY A 82 -7.22 3.54 -5.53
CA GLY A 82 -6.39 4.75 -5.50
C GLY A 82 -6.92 5.88 -4.64
N LYS A 83 -8.04 5.68 -3.92
CA LYS A 83 -8.54 6.64 -2.94
C LYS A 83 -7.74 6.52 -1.63
N LEU A 84 -7.80 7.54 -0.80
CA LEU A 84 -7.20 7.59 0.54
C LEU A 84 -5.66 7.46 0.58
N HIS A 85 -4.96 7.43 -0.55
CA HIS A 85 -3.49 7.29 -0.57
C HIS A 85 -2.79 8.43 0.17
N GLY A 86 -3.36 9.66 0.17
CA GLY A 86 -2.84 10.79 0.95
C GLY A 86 -2.96 10.64 2.48
N GLN A 87 -3.62 9.58 2.95
CA GLN A 87 -3.72 9.25 4.38
C GLN A 87 -2.57 8.37 4.87
N PHE A 88 -1.73 7.88 3.95
CA PHE A 88 -0.51 7.13 4.27
C PHE A 88 0.65 8.10 4.39
N ILE A 89 0.93 8.52 5.63
CA ILE A 89 1.84 9.63 5.94
C ILE A 89 3.17 9.19 6.56
N VAL A 90 3.36 7.89 6.78
CA VAL A 90 4.63 7.35 7.29
C VAL A 90 5.72 7.43 6.24
N ASP A 91 6.96 7.65 6.69
CA ASP A 91 8.14 7.66 5.81
C ASP A 91 8.38 6.27 5.20
N VAL A 92 8.97 6.22 4.01
CA VAL A 92 9.37 4.94 3.39
C VAL A 92 10.40 4.19 4.21
N VAL A 93 11.24 4.90 4.95
CA VAL A 93 12.13 4.36 5.98
C VAL A 93 11.43 4.53 7.33
N HIS A 94 10.84 3.47 7.82
CA HIS A 94 10.13 3.39 9.08
C HIS A 94 10.73 2.28 9.95
N ASP A 95 10.10 1.93 11.08
CA ASP A 95 10.59 0.89 11.98
C ASP A 95 10.88 -0.44 11.24
N GLY A 96 11.87 -1.21 11.73
CA GLY A 96 12.42 -2.37 11.04
C GLY A 96 11.43 -3.51 10.78
N TYR A 97 10.29 -3.52 11.45
CA TYR A 97 9.27 -4.55 11.33
C TYR A 97 8.00 -4.08 10.60
N GLY A 98 7.96 -2.81 10.18
CA GLY A 98 6.81 -2.26 9.46
C GLY A 98 5.59 -1.96 10.35
N TYR A 99 5.79 -1.81 11.66
CA TYR A 99 4.72 -1.47 12.59
C TYR A 99 3.99 -0.18 12.18
N GLY A 100 4.73 0.90 11.92
CA GLY A 100 4.14 2.18 11.51
C GLY A 100 3.36 2.10 10.21
N MET A 101 3.87 1.33 9.25
CA MET A 101 3.20 1.09 7.98
C MET A 101 1.89 0.31 8.17
N ASN A 102 1.91 -0.75 8.98
CA ASN A 102 0.72 -1.54 9.29
C ASN A 102 -0.30 -0.72 10.08
N ALA A 103 0.14 -0.02 11.13
CA ALA A 103 -0.71 0.86 11.94
C ALA A 103 -1.41 1.91 11.07
N ASN A 104 -0.68 2.54 10.15
CA ASN A 104 -1.25 3.50 9.22
C ASN A 104 -2.39 2.89 8.38
N CYS A 105 -2.18 1.70 7.82
CA CYS A 105 -3.21 1.03 7.04
C CYS A 105 -4.43 0.67 7.89
N VAL A 106 -4.20 0.05 9.06
CA VAL A 106 -5.27 -0.40 9.96
C VAL A 106 -6.09 0.79 10.48
N GLU A 107 -5.45 1.88 10.89
CA GLU A 107 -6.17 3.09 11.33
C GLU A 107 -7.02 3.70 10.20
N VAL A 108 -6.46 3.80 8.98
CA VAL A 108 -7.20 4.34 7.82
C VAL A 108 -8.42 3.49 7.48
N ILE A 109 -8.27 2.16 7.37
CA ILE A 109 -9.41 1.28 7.03
C ILE A 109 -10.45 1.25 8.14
N THR A 110 -10.03 1.26 9.42
CA THR A 110 -10.94 1.23 10.57
C THR A 110 -11.73 2.52 10.68
N ASN A 111 -11.07 3.68 10.59
CA ASN A 111 -11.75 4.97 10.65
C ASN A 111 -12.71 5.15 9.46
N ARG A 112 -12.32 4.71 8.27
CA ARG A 112 -13.21 4.77 7.10
C ARG A 112 -14.41 3.84 7.23
N ALA A 113 -14.20 2.61 7.71
CA ALA A 113 -15.27 1.66 7.96
C ALA A 113 -16.24 2.17 9.05
N ASN A 114 -15.72 2.72 10.14
CA ASN A 114 -16.52 3.32 11.20
C ASN A 114 -17.40 4.48 10.67
N GLU A 115 -16.84 5.33 9.83
CA GLU A 115 -17.61 6.40 9.18
C GLU A 115 -18.76 5.83 8.32
N MET A 116 -18.51 4.78 7.52
CA MET A 116 -19.56 4.10 6.74
C MET A 116 -20.67 3.50 7.61
N LEU A 117 -20.33 3.12 8.84
CA LEU A 117 -21.28 2.57 9.82
C LEU A 117 -21.93 3.65 10.71
N GLY A 118 -21.71 4.93 10.41
CA GLY A 118 -22.28 6.07 11.16
C GLY A 118 -21.49 6.47 12.40
N GLY A 119 -20.29 5.89 12.61
CA GLY A 119 -19.36 6.29 13.67
C GLY A 119 -18.58 7.55 13.32
N LYS A 120 -17.76 8.00 14.28
CA LYS A 120 -16.85 9.15 14.10
C LYS A 120 -15.42 8.68 13.95
N LYS A 121 -14.64 9.38 13.13
CA LYS A 121 -13.18 9.14 13.00
C LYS A 121 -12.50 9.29 14.37
N GLY A 122 -11.64 8.36 14.72
CA GLY A 122 -10.92 8.32 16.00
C GLY A 122 -11.75 7.82 17.19
N SER A 123 -13.04 7.53 17.01
CA SER A 123 -13.87 7.00 18.10
C SER A 123 -13.64 5.53 18.41
N LEU A 124 -12.99 4.80 17.50
CA LEU A 124 -12.80 3.34 17.56
C LEU A 124 -14.09 2.54 17.81
N SER A 125 -15.21 3.09 17.33
CA SER A 125 -16.55 2.53 17.47
C SER A 125 -17.35 2.74 16.17
N PRO A 126 -18.07 1.70 15.71
CA PRO A 126 -18.30 0.38 16.30
C PRO A 126 -17.13 -0.62 16.18
N ILE A 127 -16.12 -0.34 15.35
CA ILE A 127 -14.96 -1.22 15.12
C ILE A 127 -13.74 -0.64 15.84
N SER A 128 -13.12 -1.43 16.74
CA SER A 128 -11.84 -1.07 17.37
C SER A 128 -10.65 -1.58 16.55
N ILE A 129 -9.49 -0.95 16.71
CA ILE A 129 -8.22 -1.40 16.10
C ILE A 129 -7.90 -2.84 16.50
N ASP A 130 -8.00 -3.16 17.80
CA ASP A 130 -7.69 -4.50 18.34
C ASP A 130 -8.55 -5.59 17.67
N LYS A 131 -9.78 -5.27 17.30
CA LYS A 131 -10.68 -6.20 16.63
C LYS A 131 -10.26 -6.49 15.18
N VAL A 132 -9.66 -5.50 14.51
CA VAL A 132 -9.14 -5.65 13.14
C VAL A 132 -7.82 -6.41 13.13
N THR A 133 -6.93 -6.12 14.10
CA THR A 133 -5.59 -6.71 14.19
C THR A 133 -5.54 -8.01 14.98
N LEU A 134 -6.68 -8.56 15.33
CA LEU A 134 -6.75 -9.80 16.11
C LEU A 134 -6.02 -10.94 15.38
N TYR A 135 -5.10 -11.59 16.09
CA TYR A 135 -4.19 -12.63 15.57
C TYR A 135 -3.24 -12.18 14.44
N GLU A 136 -3.06 -10.88 14.23
CA GLU A 136 -2.03 -10.39 13.31
C GLU A 136 -0.63 -10.51 13.93
N ASN A 137 0.32 -11.02 13.16
CA ASN A 137 1.74 -10.85 13.40
C ASN A 137 2.28 -9.79 12.42
N VAL A 138 2.60 -8.62 12.92
CA VAL A 138 3.04 -7.47 12.11
C VAL A 138 4.27 -7.80 11.26
N ASN A 139 5.21 -8.60 11.79
CA ASN A 139 6.41 -9.00 11.06
C ASN A 139 6.07 -9.84 9.83
N GLU A 140 5.17 -10.80 9.98
CA GLU A 140 4.72 -11.66 8.88
C GLU A 140 3.93 -10.87 7.84
N ILE A 141 3.04 -9.98 8.30
CA ILE A 141 2.27 -9.10 7.42
C ILE A 141 3.20 -8.22 6.60
N SER A 142 4.20 -7.59 7.20
CA SER A 142 5.14 -6.71 6.52
C SER A 142 5.94 -7.43 5.44
N ILE A 143 6.42 -8.65 5.73
CA ILE A 143 7.09 -9.50 4.76
C ILE A 143 6.15 -9.87 3.60
N LEU A 144 4.92 -10.27 3.90
CA LEU A 144 3.93 -10.63 2.91
C LEU A 144 3.58 -9.45 2.01
N VAL A 145 3.36 -8.27 2.59
CA VAL A 145 3.09 -7.01 1.87
C VAL A 145 4.23 -6.68 0.90
N GLY A 146 5.48 -6.78 1.37
CA GLY A 146 6.67 -6.57 0.54
C GLY A 146 6.71 -7.53 -0.66
N LYS A 147 6.47 -8.82 -0.44
CA LYS A 147 6.41 -9.84 -1.50
C LYS A 147 5.29 -9.55 -2.51
N VAL A 148 4.09 -9.19 -2.04
CA VAL A 148 2.96 -8.85 -2.91
C VAL A 148 3.25 -7.61 -3.75
N ALA A 149 3.85 -6.58 -3.16
CA ALA A 149 4.26 -5.36 -3.87
C ALA A 149 5.32 -5.67 -4.93
N LEU A 150 6.34 -6.48 -4.59
CA LEU A 150 7.42 -6.88 -5.48
C LEU A 150 6.88 -7.65 -6.69
N VAL A 151 6.03 -8.66 -6.48
CA VAL A 151 5.41 -9.43 -7.58
C VAL A 151 4.64 -8.51 -8.54
N LYS A 152 3.90 -7.53 -8.03
CA LYS A 152 3.18 -6.57 -8.87
C LYS A 152 4.12 -5.65 -9.66
N LEU A 153 5.21 -5.21 -9.05
CA LEU A 153 6.23 -4.38 -9.72
C LEU A 153 6.97 -5.16 -10.79
N THR A 154 7.38 -6.39 -10.49
CA THR A 154 8.05 -7.28 -11.46
C THR A 154 7.17 -7.55 -12.68
N LYS A 155 5.88 -7.85 -12.48
CA LYS A 155 4.95 -8.03 -13.61
C LYS A 155 4.84 -6.79 -14.50
N LYS A 156 4.86 -5.59 -13.90
CA LYS A 156 4.88 -4.33 -14.67
C LYS A 156 6.18 -4.16 -15.42
N LEU A 157 7.31 -4.43 -14.78
CA LEU A 157 8.63 -4.35 -15.41
C LEU A 157 8.69 -5.27 -16.63
N ILE A 158 8.30 -6.53 -16.49
CA ILE A 158 8.24 -7.49 -17.60
C ILE A 158 7.38 -6.96 -18.76
N ALA A 159 6.21 -6.37 -18.46
CA ALA A 159 5.34 -5.82 -19.49
C ALA A 159 5.99 -4.65 -20.26
N GLU A 160 6.69 -3.74 -19.56
CA GLU A 160 7.39 -2.63 -20.19
C GLU A 160 8.65 -3.09 -20.96
N CYS A 161 9.38 -4.10 -20.46
CA CYS A 161 10.49 -4.71 -21.20
C CYS A 161 10.00 -5.32 -22.53
N LYS A 162 8.91 -6.10 -22.48
CA LYS A 162 8.30 -6.66 -23.70
C LYS A 162 7.86 -5.59 -24.70
N LYS A 163 7.27 -4.51 -24.21
CA LYS A 163 6.87 -3.38 -25.07
C LYS A 163 8.08 -2.71 -25.70
N THR A 164 9.13 -2.47 -24.93
CA THR A 164 10.39 -1.89 -25.41
C THR A 164 11.04 -2.80 -26.48
N TYR A 165 11.12 -4.11 -26.20
CA TYR A 165 11.61 -5.10 -27.15
C TYR A 165 10.84 -5.03 -28.48
N ASN A 166 9.51 -5.08 -28.45
CA ASN A 166 8.68 -5.04 -29.64
C ASN A 166 8.89 -3.73 -30.45
N THR A 167 9.05 -2.61 -29.75
CA THR A 167 9.33 -1.31 -30.41
C THR A 167 10.68 -1.30 -31.08
N LEU A 168 11.72 -1.80 -30.41
CA LEU A 168 13.06 -1.92 -30.96
C LEU A 168 13.11 -2.89 -32.14
N TYR A 169 12.46 -4.05 -32.02
CA TYR A 169 12.38 -5.03 -33.08
C TYR A 169 11.73 -4.45 -34.34
N THR A 170 10.59 -3.78 -34.19
CA THR A 170 9.89 -3.11 -35.30
C THR A 170 10.76 -2.03 -35.97
N PHE A 171 11.50 -1.26 -35.16
CA PHE A 171 12.42 -0.26 -35.67
C PHE A 171 13.56 -0.90 -36.51
N LEU A 172 14.15 -1.98 -36.00
CA LEU A 172 15.23 -2.70 -36.68
C LEU A 172 14.74 -3.29 -38.01
N GLU A 173 13.57 -3.93 -38.02
CA GLU A 173 12.97 -4.46 -39.26
C GLU A 173 12.75 -3.39 -40.31
N ASN A 174 12.25 -2.22 -39.93
CA ASN A 174 12.00 -1.09 -40.83
C ASN A 174 13.28 -0.39 -41.29
N ASN A 175 14.44 -0.62 -40.65
CA ASN A 175 15.70 0.04 -40.97
C ASN A 175 16.82 -0.96 -41.36
N LYS A 176 16.49 -2.13 -41.89
CA LYS A 176 17.47 -3.14 -42.31
C LYS A 176 18.52 -2.59 -43.27
N SER A 177 18.19 -1.61 -44.09
CA SER A 177 19.16 -0.93 -44.96
C SER A 177 20.30 -0.22 -44.25
N LYS A 178 20.20 -0.02 -42.93
CA LYS A 178 21.19 0.60 -42.06
C LYS A 178 21.95 -0.41 -41.18
N GLU A 179 21.87 -1.71 -41.51
CA GLU A 179 22.39 -2.80 -40.64
C GLU A 179 23.90 -2.68 -40.31
N ASN A 180 24.67 -1.99 -41.14
CA ASN A 180 26.10 -1.77 -40.93
C ASN A 180 26.43 -0.55 -40.06
N THR A 181 25.44 0.14 -39.51
CA THR A 181 25.70 1.30 -38.63
C THR A 181 25.92 0.85 -37.18
N LEU A 182 26.82 1.55 -36.50
CA LEU A 182 27.10 1.29 -35.07
C LEU A 182 25.81 1.35 -34.23
N VAL A 183 24.95 2.33 -34.48
CA VAL A 183 23.69 2.53 -33.78
C VAL A 183 22.74 1.35 -33.97
N TYR A 184 22.63 0.83 -35.19
CA TYR A 184 21.77 -0.34 -35.47
C TYR A 184 22.26 -1.56 -34.67
N ASN A 185 23.56 -1.82 -34.67
CA ASN A 185 24.15 -2.94 -33.98
C ASN A 185 23.99 -2.85 -32.45
N GLN A 186 24.11 -1.64 -31.88
CA GLN A 186 23.86 -1.41 -30.45
C GLN A 186 22.38 -1.65 -30.09
N LEU A 187 21.44 -1.17 -30.88
CA LEU A 187 20.01 -1.40 -30.67
C LEU A 187 19.64 -2.88 -30.81
N LYS A 188 20.24 -3.58 -31.77
CA LYS A 188 20.05 -5.03 -31.96
C LYS A 188 20.54 -5.81 -30.73
N SER A 189 21.74 -5.51 -30.25
CA SER A 189 22.28 -6.13 -29.02
C SER A 189 21.38 -5.87 -27.79
N THR A 190 20.84 -4.66 -27.65
CA THR A 190 19.90 -4.32 -26.57
C THR A 190 18.61 -5.13 -26.68
N ALA A 191 18.06 -5.28 -27.90
CA ALA A 191 16.85 -6.08 -28.11
C ALA A 191 17.08 -7.56 -27.76
N GLU A 192 18.23 -8.12 -28.14
CA GLU A 192 18.60 -9.51 -27.81
C GLU A 192 18.75 -9.74 -26.30
N ILE A 193 19.23 -8.74 -25.53
CA ILE A 193 19.30 -8.82 -24.06
C ILE A 193 17.88 -8.83 -23.49
N LEU A 194 16.99 -7.95 -23.94
CA LEU A 194 15.61 -7.88 -23.47
C LEU A 194 14.77 -9.12 -23.81
N GLU A 195 15.15 -9.87 -24.84
CA GLU A 195 14.48 -11.12 -25.21
C GLU A 195 14.82 -12.26 -24.27
N ARG A 196 16.04 -12.26 -23.71
CA ARG A 196 16.54 -13.34 -22.83
C ARG A 196 16.04 -13.24 -21.38
N GLU A 197 15.66 -12.04 -20.90
CA GLU A 197 15.13 -11.77 -19.54
C GLU A 197 13.61 -12.02 -19.47
#